data_f47bcf7824c1514492c874b6709201fa
#
_entry.id   f47bcf7824c1514492c874b6709201fa
#
_cell.length_a   1.000
_cell.length_b   1.000
_cell.length_c   1.000
_cell.angle_alpha   90.00
_cell.angle_beta   90.00
_cell.angle_gamma   90.00
#
_symmetry.space_group_name_H-M   'P 1'
#
loop_
_entity.id
_entity.type
_entity.pdbx_description
1 polymer ?
#
loop_
_entity_poly.entity_id
_entity_poly.type
_entity_poly.pdbx_seq_one_letter_code
_entity_poly.pdbx_strand_id
1 'polypeptide(L)'
;MNKIHNILAASVCMIFAGCLSHPEYLESKYFWQRQINIVENATNVCISISGLCGHSSLGVDRPEESIDEDILTIEFPLLFGASGSIHETVIVPNHINIVKLAGDVIWERNRAD
;
A
#
# COMPACT_ATOMS: atom_id res chain seq x y z
N MET A 1 13.09 13.85 -13.22
CA MET A 1 13.42 13.16 -12.84
C MET A 1 13.63 12.89 -12.34
N ASN A 2 13.29 12.75 -12.48
CA ASN A 2 13.68 11.96 -11.99
C ASN A 2 13.78 11.56 -11.96
N LYS A 3 13.55 11.24 -12.46
CA LYS A 3 13.79 10.34 -12.18
C LYS A 3 14.56 10.04 -12.66
N ILE A 4 14.62 10.16 -13.28
CA ILE A 4 15.34 9.48 -13.35
C ILE A 4 16.17 9.69 -13.22
N HIS A 5 16.24 9.78 -13.24
CA HIS A 5 17.15 9.33 -12.83
C HIS A 5 17.62 9.14 -12.57
N ASN A 6 17.67 9.12 -12.76
CA ASN A 6 18.36 8.41 -12.29
C ASN A 6 18.56 7.76 -12.56
N ILE A 7 18.49 7.50 -13.07
CA ILE A 7 18.76 6.41 -13.31
C ILE A 7 19.76 6.06 -13.75
N LEU A 8 20.23 6.31 -14.14
CA LEU A 8 21.20 5.84 -14.37
C LEU A 8 22.08 5.31 -13.67
N ALA A 9 22.25 5.87 -13.14
CA ALA A 9 23.33 5.39 -12.42
C ALA A 9 23.03 4.15 -11.92
N ALA A 10 21.98 4.10 -11.65
CA ALA A 10 21.64 2.95 -11.12
C ALA A 10 21.82 1.85 -11.94
N SER A 11 21.88 1.99 -13.15
CA SER A 11 21.79 0.87 -13.89
C SER A 11 22.90 -0.04 -13.70
N VAL A 12 23.94 0.33 -13.47
CA VAL A 12 24.97 -0.56 -13.38
C VAL A 12 24.87 -1.50 -12.32
N CYS A 13 24.88 -1.09 -11.22
CA CYS A 13 24.90 -2.02 -10.20
C CYS A 13 23.72 -2.76 -10.27
N MET A 14 22.97 -2.42 -11.19
CA MET A 14 21.87 -2.99 -11.23
C MET A 14 21.79 -4.33 -11.41
N ILE A 15 22.72 -4.91 -11.80
CA ILE A 15 22.65 -6.23 -12.03
C ILE A 15 22.33 -6.91 -10.79
N PHE A 16 23.01 -6.75 -9.77
CA PHE A 16 22.66 -7.35 -8.59
C PHE A 16 21.63 -6.54 -8.08
N ALA A 17 21.77 -5.32 -8.17
CA ALA A 17 20.83 -4.49 -7.59
C ALA A 17 19.50 -4.75 -8.16
N GLY A 18 19.45 -5.19 -9.35
CA GLY A 18 18.19 -5.48 -9.90
C GLY A 18 17.41 -6.42 -9.05
N CYS A 19 18.06 -7.32 -8.45
CA CYS A 19 17.39 -8.27 -7.62
C CYS A 19 16.95 -7.64 -6.33
N LEU A 20 17.54 -6.53 -5.99
CA LEU A 20 17.23 -5.90 -4.74
C LEU A 20 16.37 -4.68 -4.89
N SER A 21 16.23 -4.21 -6.09
CA SER A 21 15.60 -2.94 -6.31
C SER A 21 14.11 -3.04 -6.58
N HIS A 22 13.55 -4.22 -6.61
CA HIS A 22 12.15 -4.38 -6.85
C HIS A 22 11.50 -4.96 -5.61
N PRO A 23 11.07 -4.10 -4.70
CA PRO A 23 10.45 -4.61 -3.52
C PRO A 23 9.17 -5.33 -3.92
N GLU A 24 8.89 -6.38 -3.24
CA GLU A 24 7.64 -7.07 -3.45
C GLU A 24 6.63 -6.49 -2.49
N TYR A 25 5.39 -6.54 -2.87
CA TYR A 25 4.32 -6.03 -2.05
C TYR A 25 3.37 -7.14 -1.67
N LEU A 26 2.73 -6.98 -0.53
CA LEU A 26 1.78 -7.97 -0.04
C LEU A 26 0.60 -8.05 -1.00
N GLU A 27 0.35 -9.24 -1.52
CA GLU A 27 -0.79 -9.47 -2.39
C GLU A 27 -2.01 -9.80 -1.57
N SER A 28 -3.18 -9.52 -2.10
CA SER A 28 -4.42 -9.74 -1.40
C SER A 28 -4.58 -11.17 -0.89
N LYS A 29 -4.15 -12.14 -1.67
CA LYS A 29 -4.30 -13.55 -1.29
C LYS A 29 -3.45 -13.93 -0.08
N TYR A 30 -2.43 -13.15 0.23
CA TYR A 30 -1.59 -13.41 1.40
C TYR A 30 -1.89 -12.46 2.55
N PHE A 31 -2.94 -11.65 2.41
CA PHE A 31 -3.35 -10.73 3.44
C PHE A 31 -4.44 -11.46 4.22
N TRP A 32 -4.06 -12.17 5.27
CA TRP A 32 -4.96 -13.05 5.99
C TRP A 32 -5.70 -12.34 7.11
N GLN A 33 -6.90 -12.79 7.38
CA GLN A 33 -7.73 -12.25 8.48
C GLN A 33 -7.89 -10.73 8.36
N ARG A 34 -8.01 -10.28 7.13
CA ARG A 34 -8.08 -8.84 6.87
C ARG A 34 -9.36 -8.26 7.40
N GLN A 35 -9.24 -7.17 8.14
CA GLN A 35 -10.38 -6.43 8.62
C GLN A 35 -10.21 -4.97 8.23
N ILE A 36 -11.24 -4.41 7.65
CA ILE A 36 -11.24 -3.03 7.20
C ILE A 36 -12.38 -2.32 7.90
N ASN A 37 -12.06 -1.30 8.68
CA ASN A 37 -13.07 -0.49 9.34
C ASN A 37 -13.01 0.91 8.77
N ILE A 38 -14.14 1.43 8.34
CA ILE A 38 -14.20 2.73 7.70
C ILE A 38 -15.11 3.62 8.52
N VAL A 39 -14.59 4.78 8.92
CA VAL A 39 -15.37 5.76 9.65
C VAL A 39 -15.44 7.00 8.76
N GLU A 40 -16.65 7.36 8.36
CA GLU A 40 -16.86 8.53 7.52
C GLU A 40 -17.58 9.58 8.36
N ASN A 41 -17.08 10.78 8.31
CA ASN A 41 -17.80 11.88 8.94
C ASN A 41 -17.79 13.06 7.96
N ALA A 42 -18.29 14.20 8.37
CA ALA A 42 -18.50 15.32 7.45
C ALA A 42 -17.22 15.82 6.80
N THR A 43 -16.10 15.66 7.46
CA THR A 43 -14.85 16.23 6.98
C THR A 43 -13.77 15.21 6.67
N ASN A 44 -13.87 14.01 7.20
CA ASN A 44 -12.81 13.03 7.06
C ASN A 44 -13.32 11.64 6.81
N VAL A 45 -12.51 10.85 6.15
CA VAL A 45 -12.72 9.42 6.05
C VAL A 45 -11.47 8.76 6.60
N CYS A 46 -11.63 7.89 7.58
CA CYS A 46 -10.52 7.16 8.18
C CYS A 46 -10.72 5.69 7.94
N ILE A 47 -9.69 5.03 7.46
CA ILE A 47 -9.74 3.60 7.19
C ILE A 47 -8.71 2.91 8.09
N SER A 48 -9.19 1.98 8.91
CA SER A 48 -8.32 1.18 9.76
C SER A 48 -8.16 -0.19 9.13
N ILE A 49 -6.93 -0.62 8.96
CA ILE A 49 -6.59 -1.85 8.27
C ILE A 49 -5.85 -2.75 9.23
N SER A 50 -6.30 -3.98 9.38
CA SER A 50 -5.58 -4.93 10.22
C SER A 50 -5.60 -6.32 9.59
N GLY A 51 -4.68 -7.14 9.99
CA GLY A 51 -4.60 -8.51 9.50
C GLY A 51 -3.22 -9.09 9.67
N LEU A 52 -2.94 -10.12 8.93
CA LEU A 52 -1.68 -10.84 9.02
C LEU A 52 -1.08 -11.03 7.64
N CYS A 53 0.26 -10.95 7.59
CA CYS A 53 0.98 -11.28 6.38
C CYS A 53 1.18 -12.78 6.32
N GLY A 54 0.71 -13.40 5.28
CA GLY A 54 0.75 -14.85 5.14
C GLY A 54 2.01 -15.42 4.54
N HIS A 55 3.09 -14.66 4.50
CA HIS A 55 4.37 -15.16 4.00
C HIS A 55 5.17 -15.74 5.15
N SER A 56 5.84 -16.85 4.92
CA SER A 56 6.47 -17.59 6.01
C SER A 56 7.66 -16.90 6.64
N SER A 57 8.41 -16.15 5.90
CA SER A 57 9.60 -15.48 6.44
C SER A 57 9.61 -13.99 6.22
N LEU A 58 8.53 -13.44 5.68
CA LEU A 58 8.44 -12.02 5.39
C LEU A 58 7.35 -11.39 6.22
N GLY A 59 7.60 -10.21 6.69
CA GLY A 59 6.57 -9.38 7.29
C GLY A 59 6.37 -8.17 6.41
N VAL A 60 5.77 -7.14 6.96
CA VAL A 60 5.49 -5.94 6.19
C VAL A 60 6.19 -4.73 6.79
N ASP A 61 6.57 -3.82 5.93
CA ASP A 61 7.10 -2.54 6.33
C ASP A 61 5.92 -1.55 6.35
N ARG A 62 6.21 -0.28 6.59
CA ARG A 62 5.19 0.74 6.58
C ARG A 62 4.48 0.76 5.26
N PRO A 63 3.18 1.03 5.26
CA PRO A 63 2.46 1.07 4.00
C PRO A 63 2.95 2.23 3.14
N GLU A 64 2.94 2.01 1.84
CA GLU A 64 3.23 3.06 0.88
C GLU A 64 1.91 3.51 0.32
N GLU A 65 1.71 4.82 0.27
CA GLU A 65 0.50 5.40 -0.28
C GLU A 65 0.86 6.18 -1.52
N SER A 66 0.13 5.98 -2.57
CA SER A 66 0.33 6.76 -3.78
C SER A 66 -1.00 7.25 -4.29
N ILE A 67 -1.00 8.44 -4.84
CA ILE A 67 -2.22 9.06 -5.35
C ILE A 67 -2.06 9.29 -6.84
N ASP A 68 -3.02 8.81 -7.60
CA ASP A 68 -3.08 9.04 -9.02
C ASP A 68 -4.48 9.58 -9.30
N GLU A 69 -4.57 10.86 -9.58
CA GLU A 69 -5.83 11.56 -9.78
C GLU A 69 -6.70 11.43 -8.52
N ASP A 70 -7.79 10.70 -8.57
CA ASP A 70 -8.67 10.56 -7.42
C ASP A 70 -8.60 9.17 -6.79
N ILE A 71 -7.54 8.44 -7.08
CA ILE A 71 -7.35 7.09 -6.55
C ILE A 71 -6.18 7.07 -5.60
N LEU A 72 -6.44 6.62 -4.38
CA LEU A 72 -5.38 6.39 -3.39
C LEU A 72 -5.11 4.90 -3.36
N THR A 73 -3.87 4.53 -3.60
CA THR A 73 -3.44 3.13 -3.55
C THR A 73 -2.55 2.91 -2.35
N ILE A 74 -2.86 1.89 -1.57
CA ILE A 74 -2.11 1.53 -0.38
C ILE A 74 -1.50 0.16 -0.60
N GLU A 75 -0.18 0.07 -0.43
CA GLU A 75 0.53 -1.19 -0.59
C GLU A 75 1.50 -1.38 0.55
N PHE A 76 1.68 -2.62 0.97
CA PHE A 76 2.60 -2.95 2.05
C PHE A 76 3.83 -3.63 1.47
N PRO A 77 5.00 -3.00 1.52
CA PRO A 77 6.22 -3.64 1.06
C PRO A 77 6.56 -4.80 1.97
N LEU A 78 7.02 -5.89 1.39
CA LEU A 78 7.42 -7.05 2.16
C LEU A 78 8.87 -6.90 2.60
N LEU A 79 9.17 -7.33 3.81
CA LEU A 79 10.49 -7.16 4.37
C LEU A 79 10.86 -8.37 5.17
N PHE A 80 12.04 -8.93 4.88
CA PHE A 80 12.50 -10.13 5.56
C PHE A 80 12.71 -9.82 7.04
N GLY A 81 12.17 -10.64 7.88
CA GLY A 81 12.35 -10.48 9.33
C GLY A 81 11.45 -9.46 10.00
N ALA A 82 10.58 -8.80 9.25
CA ALA A 82 9.67 -7.83 9.84
C ALA A 82 8.45 -8.52 10.43
N SER A 83 7.67 -7.76 11.19
CA SER A 83 6.46 -8.29 11.80
C SER A 83 5.42 -8.68 10.75
N GLY A 84 4.75 -9.77 10.97
CA GLY A 84 3.66 -10.19 10.12
C GLY A 84 2.32 -9.57 10.52
N SER A 85 2.25 -8.84 11.64
CA SER A 85 1.01 -8.21 12.04
C SER A 85 0.83 -6.89 11.34
N ILE A 86 -0.36 -6.63 10.85
CA ILE A 86 -0.67 -5.39 10.14
C ILE A 86 -1.71 -4.64 10.94
N HIS A 87 -1.44 -3.36 11.20
CA HIS A 87 -2.35 -2.53 11.96
C HIS A 87 -2.05 -1.07 11.59
N GLU A 88 -2.83 -0.53 10.68
CA GLU A 88 -2.59 0.82 10.15
C GLU A 88 -3.87 1.60 10.05
N THR A 89 -3.75 2.92 10.14
CA THR A 89 -4.88 3.81 9.95
C THR A 89 -4.50 4.83 8.88
N VAL A 90 -5.37 5.01 7.93
CA VAL A 90 -5.14 5.92 6.82
C VAL A 90 -6.24 6.95 6.78
N ILE A 91 -5.88 8.22 6.62
CA ILE A 91 -6.84 9.29 6.45
C ILE A 91 -6.94 9.58 4.96
N VAL A 92 -8.14 9.54 4.43
CA VAL A 92 -8.38 9.70 3.01
C VAL A 92 -8.58 11.17 2.68
N PRO A 93 -7.76 11.75 1.82
CA PRO A 93 -7.96 13.15 1.44
C PRO A 93 -9.31 13.38 0.75
N ASN A 94 -9.80 14.58 0.86
CA ASN A 94 -11.14 14.89 0.34
C ASN A 94 -11.33 14.71 -1.14
N HIS A 95 -10.27 14.84 -1.93
CA HIS A 95 -10.40 14.72 -3.38
C HIS A 95 -10.34 13.27 -3.85
N ILE A 96 -10.09 12.33 -2.95
CA ILE A 96 -9.99 10.93 -3.32
C ILE A 96 -11.39 10.31 -3.38
N ASN A 97 -11.66 9.59 -4.43
CA ASN A 97 -12.94 8.92 -4.61
C ASN A 97 -12.85 7.40 -4.54
N ILE A 98 -11.66 6.86 -4.68
CA ILE A 98 -11.46 5.41 -4.66
C ILE A 98 -10.21 5.10 -3.85
N VAL A 99 -10.29 4.11 -2.97
CA VAL A 99 -9.12 3.63 -2.24
C VAL A 99 -8.92 2.17 -2.55
N LYS A 100 -7.70 1.82 -2.96
CA LYS A 100 -7.33 0.45 -3.24
C LYS A 100 -6.30 -0.04 -2.23
N LEU A 101 -6.42 -1.28 -1.82
CA LEU A 101 -5.49 -1.91 -0.90
C LEU A 101 -5.06 -3.23 -1.52
N ALA A 102 -3.78 -3.40 -1.75
CA ALA A 102 -3.22 -4.63 -2.33
C ALA A 102 -3.97 -5.02 -3.62
N GLY A 103 -4.34 -4.03 -4.40
CA GLY A 103 -5.04 -4.26 -5.66
C GLY A 103 -6.55 -4.32 -5.58
N ASP A 104 -7.11 -4.38 -4.37
CA ASP A 104 -8.56 -4.47 -4.21
C ASP A 104 -9.16 -3.11 -3.88
N VAL A 105 -10.30 -2.80 -4.45
CA VAL A 105 -11.03 -1.58 -4.10
C VAL A 105 -11.69 -1.83 -2.75
N ILE A 106 -11.31 -1.06 -1.74
CA ILE A 106 -11.86 -1.23 -0.40
C ILE A 106 -12.82 -0.10 -0.02
N TRP A 107 -12.85 0.96 -0.77
CA TRP A 107 -13.76 2.08 -0.49
C TRP A 107 -13.97 2.92 -1.75
N GLU A 108 -15.18 3.37 -1.92
CA GLU A 108 -15.51 4.31 -2.98
C GLU A 108 -16.39 5.38 -2.38
N ARG A 109 -16.14 6.63 -2.78
CA ARG A 109 -16.96 7.72 -2.28
C ARG A 109 -18.35 7.62 -2.90
N ASN A 110 -19.33 7.63 -2.04
CA ASN A 110 -20.70 7.55 -2.51
C ASN A 110 -21.06 8.89 -3.13
N ARG A 111 -21.48 8.86 -4.39
CA ARG A 111 -21.89 10.07 -5.05
C ARG A 111 -23.39 10.10 -5.06
N ALA A 112 -23.94 11.12 -4.43
CA ALA A 112 -25.36 11.29 -4.46
C ALA A 112 -25.69 11.90 -5.83
N ASP A 113 -26.45 11.25 -6.60
CA ASP A 113 -26.77 11.74 -7.93
C ASP A 113 -28.13 12.36 -7.96
#